data_dcffeba5b3068320e545471cc5c77023
#
_entry.id   dcffeba5b3068320e545471cc5c77023
#
_cell.length_a   1.000
_cell.length_b   1.000
_cell.length_c   1.000
_cell.angle_alpha   90.00
_cell.angle_beta   90.00
_cell.angle_gamma   90.00
#
_symmetry.space_group_name_H-M   'P 1'
#
loop_
_entity.id
_entity.type
_entity.pdbx_description
1 polymer ?
#
loop_
_entity_poly.entity_id
_entity_poly.type
_entity_poly.pdbx_seq_one_letter_code
_entity_poly.pdbx_strand_id
1 'polypeptide(L)'
;MPDSKTARVRIVRMPGGADDDSVVVEEPLEIRVGDKPVSVTLRTPGDDFDLAAGFLFTESIVARRDDIESIRHWSSPNVVRVALAGGARVDLQRLQRHFYSTSSCGVCGKASIDALRVNAEPLDDDVRVDTGLLLSLPDALRAKQTAFETTGAIHGAAAFTRDGALLRVREDVGRHNAVDKVIGSLLLERASADILVVSGRTSFEIVQKCVVARIPILAAVGAPSSLAIELAHEFRLTLLGFVRDGRCNVYAGEQRLAP
;
A
#
# COMPACT_ATOMS: atom_id res chain seq x y z
N MET A 1 24.98 3.09 0.38
CA MET A 1 24.91 1.66 0.05
C MET A 1 23.73 1.51 -0.88
N PRO A 2 23.79 0.75 -1.98
CA PRO A 2 22.60 0.54 -2.77
C PRO A 2 21.55 -0.13 -1.90
N ASP A 3 20.31 0.35 -1.99
CA ASP A 3 19.13 -0.20 -1.30
C ASP A 3 18.86 -1.62 -1.79
N SER A 4 19.58 -2.59 -1.22
CA SER A 4 19.40 -3.98 -1.59
C SER A 4 18.12 -4.50 -0.92
N LYS A 5 17.12 -4.83 -1.72
CA LYS A 5 15.87 -5.46 -1.25
C LYS A 5 16.08 -6.90 -0.80
N THR A 6 17.24 -7.50 -1.12
CA THR A 6 17.54 -8.91 -0.84
C THR A 6 18.93 -9.07 -0.22
N ALA A 7 19.09 -10.08 0.62
CA ALA A 7 20.36 -10.49 1.23
C ALA A 7 20.63 -11.97 0.97
N ARG A 8 21.91 -12.33 0.77
CA ARG A 8 22.34 -13.72 0.70
C ARG A 8 22.54 -14.28 2.09
N VAL A 9 22.02 -15.48 2.31
CA VAL A 9 22.17 -16.23 3.57
C VAL A 9 22.58 -17.66 3.30
N ARG A 10 23.40 -18.21 4.18
CA ARG A 10 23.76 -19.62 4.11
C ARG A 10 22.66 -20.45 4.76
N ILE A 11 22.22 -21.49 4.08
CA ILE A 11 21.15 -22.40 4.51
C ILE A 11 21.64 -23.85 4.52
N VAL A 12 20.83 -24.72 5.11
CA VAL A 12 20.91 -26.17 4.92
C VAL A 12 19.65 -26.63 4.21
N ARG A 13 19.80 -27.12 3.00
CA ARG A 13 18.67 -27.68 2.23
C ARG A 13 18.46 -29.15 2.60
N MET A 14 17.23 -29.53 2.86
CA MET A 14 16.88 -30.89 3.24
C MET A 14 15.91 -31.54 2.20
N PRO A 15 16.27 -32.68 1.60
CA PRO A 15 17.59 -33.29 1.60
C PRO A 15 18.59 -32.52 0.74
N GLY A 16 19.89 -32.57 1.04
CA GLY A 16 20.92 -31.98 0.17
C GLY A 16 22.15 -31.48 0.90
N GLY A 17 22.07 -30.58 1.85
CA GLY A 17 23.23 -30.04 2.57
C GLY A 17 23.34 -28.51 2.52
N ALA A 18 24.54 -27.99 2.74
CA ALA A 18 24.80 -26.55 2.77
C ALA A 18 24.60 -25.92 1.39
N ASP A 19 23.89 -24.80 1.33
CA ASP A 19 23.58 -24.03 0.12
C ASP A 19 23.48 -22.54 0.47
N ASP A 20 23.37 -21.69 -0.53
CA ASP A 20 23.11 -20.25 -0.37
C ASP A 20 21.70 -19.93 -0.90
N ASP A 21 21.01 -19.05 -0.20
CA ASP A 21 19.68 -18.56 -0.59
C ASP A 21 19.62 -17.05 -0.54
N SER A 22 18.61 -16.49 -1.20
CA SER A 22 18.32 -15.05 -1.17
C SER A 22 17.06 -14.82 -0.38
N VAL A 23 17.14 -13.98 0.64
CA VAL A 23 16.00 -13.60 1.48
C VAL A 23 15.70 -12.12 1.32
N VAL A 24 14.45 -11.74 1.58
CA VAL A 24 14.05 -10.33 1.59
C VAL A 24 14.66 -9.62 2.80
N VAL A 25 15.15 -8.40 2.60
CA VAL A 25 15.63 -7.55 3.72
C VAL A 25 14.43 -6.91 4.40
N GLU A 26 14.40 -7.01 5.72
CA GLU A 26 13.42 -6.37 6.60
C GLU A 26 14.13 -5.52 7.64
N GLU A 27 13.86 -4.21 7.64
CA GLU A 27 14.46 -3.25 8.56
C GLU A 27 13.40 -2.28 9.10
N PRO A 28 13.58 -1.75 10.32
CA PRO A 28 12.70 -0.72 10.84
C PRO A 28 12.87 0.58 10.04
N LEU A 29 11.78 1.32 9.83
CA LEU A 29 11.79 2.69 9.36
C LEU A 29 10.99 3.55 10.34
N GLU A 30 11.62 4.56 10.91
CA GLU A 30 10.94 5.59 11.69
C GLU A 30 10.52 6.74 10.78
N ILE A 31 9.22 7.05 10.76
CA ILE A 31 8.65 8.20 10.06
C ILE A 31 8.43 9.32 11.07
N ARG A 32 8.97 10.50 10.79
CA ARG A 32 8.86 11.71 11.61
C ARG A 32 8.18 12.84 10.85
N VAL A 33 7.36 13.61 11.54
CA VAL A 33 6.85 14.89 11.07
C VAL A 33 7.51 16.00 11.88
N GLY A 34 8.37 16.77 11.24
CA GLY A 34 9.30 17.66 11.95
C GLY A 34 10.17 16.84 12.91
N ASP A 35 10.15 17.19 14.20
CA ASP A 35 10.91 16.48 15.24
C ASP A 35 10.08 15.41 15.98
N LYS A 36 8.80 15.24 15.63
CA LYS A 36 7.91 14.28 16.30
C LYS A 36 7.91 12.94 15.56
N PRO A 37 8.21 11.82 16.23
CA PRO A 37 7.99 10.49 15.66
C PRO A 37 6.49 10.24 15.50
N VAL A 38 6.11 9.65 14.37
CA VAL A 38 4.71 9.37 14.01
C VAL A 38 4.45 7.88 13.91
N SER A 39 5.40 7.15 13.34
CA SER A 39 5.28 5.70 13.16
C SER A 39 6.65 5.04 13.09
N VAL A 40 6.71 3.79 13.50
CA VAL A 40 7.81 2.87 13.19
C VAL A 40 7.19 1.67 12.49
N THR A 41 7.66 1.35 11.30
CA THR A 41 7.21 0.17 10.54
C THR A 41 8.40 -0.68 10.13
N LEU A 42 8.19 -2.00 10.04
CA LEU A 42 9.16 -2.90 9.42
C LEU A 42 8.89 -2.87 7.90
N ARG A 43 9.93 -2.59 7.13
CA ARG A 43 9.81 -2.47 5.65
C ARG A 43 10.99 -3.12 4.94
N THR A 44 10.81 -3.42 3.68
CA THR A 44 11.93 -3.66 2.78
C THR A 44 12.54 -2.32 2.36
N PRO A 45 13.88 -2.11 2.50
CA PRO A 45 14.55 -0.87 2.11
C PRO A 45 14.27 -0.46 0.67
N GLY A 46 14.33 0.85 0.44
CA GLY A 46 14.02 1.49 -0.83
C GLY A 46 12.60 2.03 -0.92
N ASP A 47 12.46 3.08 -1.72
CA ASP A 47 11.20 3.83 -1.87
C ASP A 47 10.66 4.39 -0.53
N ASP A 48 11.55 4.72 0.43
CA ASP A 48 11.19 5.14 1.79
C ASP A 48 10.47 6.48 1.82
N PHE A 49 10.74 7.37 0.86
CA PHE A 49 10.03 8.66 0.75
C PHE A 49 8.61 8.46 0.25
N ASP A 50 8.42 7.52 -0.68
CA ASP A 50 7.09 7.12 -1.14
C ASP A 50 6.31 6.51 0.03
N LEU A 51 6.95 5.61 0.81
CA LEU A 51 6.33 5.00 1.99
C LEU A 51 5.89 6.06 3.01
N ALA A 52 6.76 7.01 3.33
CA ALA A 52 6.44 8.06 4.29
C ALA A 52 5.31 8.97 3.80
N ALA A 53 5.35 9.41 2.53
CA ALA A 53 4.31 10.24 1.93
C ALA A 53 2.97 9.51 1.87
N GLY A 54 2.98 8.24 1.42
CA GLY A 54 1.78 7.42 1.32
C GLY A 54 1.14 7.14 2.67
N PHE A 55 1.94 6.74 3.66
CA PHE A 55 1.47 6.55 5.03
C PHE A 55 0.80 7.83 5.58
N LEU A 56 1.46 8.99 5.51
CA LEU A 56 0.90 10.24 6.00
C LEU A 56 -0.40 10.63 5.29
N PHE A 57 -0.50 10.36 3.99
CA PHE A 57 -1.68 10.64 3.19
C PHE A 57 -2.83 9.69 3.50
N THR A 58 -2.58 8.38 3.47
CA THR A 58 -3.62 7.36 3.67
C THR A 58 -4.16 7.33 5.11
N GLU A 59 -3.35 7.78 6.08
CA GLU A 59 -3.77 8.00 7.46
C GLU A 59 -4.38 9.40 7.68
N SER A 60 -4.58 10.18 6.60
CA SER A 60 -5.18 11.52 6.62
C SER A 60 -4.44 12.52 7.53
N ILE A 61 -3.12 12.33 7.68
CA ILE A 61 -2.24 13.30 8.38
C ILE A 61 -1.93 14.46 7.46
N VAL A 62 -1.75 14.20 6.17
CA VAL A 62 -1.70 15.21 5.09
C VAL A 62 -2.84 14.95 4.11
N ALA A 63 -3.36 16.01 3.48
CA ALA A 63 -4.48 15.89 2.54
C ALA A 63 -4.05 15.93 1.06
N ARG A 64 -2.88 16.48 0.77
CA ARG A 64 -2.40 16.70 -0.60
C ARG A 64 -0.89 16.87 -0.63
N ARG A 65 -0.31 16.75 -1.85
CA ARG A 65 1.14 16.92 -2.07
C ARG A 65 1.67 18.25 -1.52
N ASP A 66 0.91 19.33 -1.62
CA ASP A 66 1.32 20.67 -1.21
C ASP A 66 1.46 20.85 0.31
N ASP A 67 0.92 19.91 1.09
CA ASP A 67 1.10 19.91 2.54
C ASP A 67 2.52 19.44 2.95
N ILE A 68 3.26 18.83 2.01
CA ILE A 68 4.62 18.33 2.22
C ILE A 68 5.62 19.29 1.58
N GLU A 69 6.43 19.95 2.41
CA GLU A 69 7.51 20.83 1.96
C GLU A 69 8.72 20.00 1.49
N SER A 70 9.18 19.06 2.32
CA SER A 70 10.31 18.20 1.99
C SER A 70 10.25 16.86 2.71
N ILE A 71 10.91 15.86 2.10
CA ILE A 71 11.13 14.53 2.70
C ILE A 71 12.62 14.23 2.58
N ARG A 72 13.24 13.76 3.66
CA ARG A 72 14.67 13.41 3.66
C ARG A 72 15.00 12.36 4.72
N HIS A 73 16.05 11.61 4.50
CA HIS A 73 16.65 10.83 5.57
C HIS A 73 17.22 11.74 6.66
N TRP A 74 17.13 11.31 7.92
CA TRP A 74 17.57 12.07 9.08
C TRP A 74 18.32 11.18 10.05
N SER A 75 19.57 11.54 10.37
CA SER A 75 20.48 10.82 11.29
C SER A 75 20.87 9.39 10.87
N SER A 76 20.05 8.65 10.20
CA SER A 76 20.32 7.32 9.67
C SER A 76 19.45 7.02 8.45
N PRO A 77 19.79 6.00 7.62
CA PRO A 77 18.94 5.57 6.51
C PRO A 77 17.58 5.02 6.97
N ASN A 78 17.43 4.65 8.23
CA ASN A 78 16.21 4.10 8.79
C ASN A 78 15.33 5.14 9.51
N VAL A 79 15.60 6.43 9.29
CA VAL A 79 14.77 7.54 9.77
C VAL A 79 14.45 8.48 8.62
N VAL A 80 13.17 8.65 8.32
CA VAL A 80 12.67 9.63 7.35
C VAL A 80 11.97 10.77 8.08
N ARG A 81 12.41 11.98 7.80
CA ARG A 81 11.80 13.21 8.32
C ARG A 81 11.04 13.92 7.22
N VAL A 82 9.77 14.20 7.48
CA VAL A 82 8.87 14.97 6.61
C VAL A 82 8.71 16.35 7.21
N ALA A 83 9.05 17.40 6.46
CA ALA A 83 8.72 18.77 6.78
C ALA A 83 7.38 19.13 6.12
N LEU A 84 6.48 19.71 6.89
CA LEU A 84 5.19 20.17 6.38
C LEU A 84 5.26 21.62 5.94
N ALA A 85 4.54 21.96 4.88
CA ALA A 85 4.41 23.33 4.40
C ALA A 85 3.74 24.24 5.44
N GLY A 86 4.14 25.49 5.48
CA GLY A 86 3.52 26.48 6.37
C GLY A 86 2.02 26.61 6.08
N GLY A 87 1.19 26.36 7.11
CA GLY A 87 -0.28 26.38 6.98
C GLY A 87 -0.93 25.02 6.74
N ALA A 88 -0.16 23.93 6.60
CA ALA A 88 -0.73 22.59 6.58
C ALA A 88 -1.50 22.30 7.87
N ARG A 89 -2.78 21.95 7.74
CA ARG A 89 -3.63 21.57 8.87
C ARG A 89 -3.36 20.11 9.22
N VAL A 90 -2.54 19.91 10.25
CA VAL A 90 -2.20 18.56 10.74
C VAL A 90 -2.99 18.25 11.99
N ASP A 91 -3.71 17.14 11.98
CA ASP A 91 -4.37 16.62 13.19
C ASP A 91 -3.34 15.95 14.10
N LEU A 92 -2.78 16.73 15.02
CA LEU A 92 -1.79 16.25 15.98
C LEU A 92 -2.34 15.17 16.94
N GLN A 93 -3.67 15.07 17.12
CA GLN A 93 -4.26 14.01 17.94
C GLN A 93 -4.25 12.67 17.21
N ARG A 94 -4.36 12.68 15.88
CA ARG A 94 -4.15 11.47 15.06
C ARG A 94 -2.72 10.98 15.13
N LEU A 95 -1.73 11.89 15.09
CA LEU A 95 -0.31 11.54 15.24
C LEU A 95 -0.02 10.74 16.51
N GLN A 96 -0.63 11.09 17.64
CA GLN A 96 -0.42 10.37 18.91
C GLN A 96 -1.03 8.96 18.92
N ARG A 97 -2.12 8.75 18.19
CA ARG A 97 -2.79 7.44 18.11
C ARG A 97 -1.98 6.43 17.28
N HIS A 98 -1.30 6.87 16.24
CA HIS A 98 -0.50 6.01 15.36
C HIS A 98 0.78 5.50 16.03
N PHE A 99 1.37 6.23 16.96
CA PHE A 99 2.58 5.84 17.65
C PHE A 99 2.44 4.53 18.47
N TYR A 100 1.24 4.20 18.94
CA TYR A 100 0.96 3.00 19.74
C TYR A 100 0.40 1.81 18.92
N SER A 101 0.25 1.95 17.60
CA SER A 101 -0.45 0.97 16.75
C SER A 101 0.50 0.12 15.88
N THR A 102 1.76 -0.05 16.28
CA THR A 102 2.85 -0.65 15.48
C THR A 102 2.93 -2.18 15.56
N SER A 103 1.85 -2.90 15.62
CA SER A 103 1.91 -4.35 15.44
C SER A 103 0.99 -4.80 14.32
N SER A 104 1.49 -5.75 13.53
CA SER A 104 0.83 -6.42 12.39
C SER A 104 -0.53 -7.08 12.70
N CYS A 105 -1.08 -6.83 13.85
CA CYS A 105 -2.26 -7.47 14.38
C CYS A 105 -3.19 -6.41 14.98
N GLY A 106 -3.86 -5.66 14.11
CA GLY A 106 -5.12 -4.99 14.42
C GLY A 106 -5.21 -4.25 15.76
N VAL A 107 -5.96 -3.23 15.76
CA VAL A 107 -6.63 -2.51 16.84
C VAL A 107 -6.56 -3.22 18.22
N CYS A 108 -5.46 -3.07 18.95
CA CYS A 108 -5.42 -3.39 20.37
C CYS A 108 -5.82 -2.14 21.18
N GLY A 109 -7.09 -2.03 21.49
CA GLY A 109 -7.64 -0.98 22.34
C GLY A 109 -8.88 -0.36 21.69
N LYS A 110 -9.96 -0.29 22.41
CA LYS A 110 -11.31 0.19 22.10
C LYS A 110 -11.35 1.54 21.33
N ALA A 111 -10.84 1.55 20.10
CA ALA A 111 -11.27 2.53 19.13
C ALA A 111 -12.54 1.96 18.50
N SER A 112 -13.63 2.68 18.55
CA SER A 112 -14.85 2.28 17.83
C SER A 112 -14.50 2.12 16.34
N ILE A 113 -15.18 1.24 15.65
CA ILE A 113 -15.07 1.08 14.18
C ILE A 113 -15.15 2.45 13.50
N ASP A 114 -15.95 3.37 14.04
CA ASP A 114 -16.09 4.75 13.56
C ASP A 114 -14.79 5.58 13.68
N ALA A 115 -13.91 5.29 14.64
CA ALA A 115 -12.61 5.96 14.75
C ALA A 115 -11.59 5.44 13.72
N LEU A 116 -11.85 4.28 13.14
CA LEU A 116 -11.05 3.68 12.07
C LEU A 116 -11.52 4.13 10.67
N ARG A 117 -12.74 4.63 10.55
CA ARG A 117 -13.26 5.21 9.31
C ARG A 117 -12.61 6.57 9.08
N VAL A 118 -11.98 6.77 7.96
CA VAL A 118 -11.54 8.09 7.50
C VAL A 118 -12.75 8.91 7.09
N ASN A 119 -12.69 10.23 7.31
CA ASN A 119 -13.64 11.17 6.71
C ASN A 119 -13.34 11.29 5.22
N ALA A 120 -13.72 10.28 4.44
CA ALA A 120 -13.61 10.28 2.99
C ALA A 120 -15.02 10.19 2.40
N GLU A 121 -15.24 10.89 1.31
CA GLU A 121 -16.48 10.81 0.54
C GLU A 121 -16.51 9.52 -0.30
N PRO A 122 -17.69 8.93 -0.52
CA PRO A 122 -17.83 7.82 -1.45
C PRO A 122 -17.25 8.14 -2.83
N LEU A 123 -16.78 7.10 -3.49
CA LEU A 123 -16.25 7.20 -4.85
C LEU A 123 -17.44 7.35 -5.81
N ASP A 124 -17.58 8.56 -6.35
CA ASP A 124 -18.62 8.90 -7.32
C ASP A 124 -17.94 9.28 -8.64
N ASP A 125 -17.72 8.27 -9.47
CA ASP A 125 -17.04 8.36 -10.76
C ASP A 125 -17.74 7.46 -11.80
N ASP A 126 -17.45 7.70 -13.07
CA ASP A 126 -17.98 6.97 -14.22
C ASP A 126 -16.95 5.98 -14.81
N VAL A 127 -15.92 5.64 -14.05
CA VAL A 127 -14.88 4.70 -14.51
C VAL A 127 -15.51 3.38 -14.92
N ARG A 128 -15.16 2.90 -16.12
CA ARG A 128 -15.49 1.58 -16.64
C ARG A 128 -14.23 0.93 -17.14
N VAL A 129 -14.08 -0.35 -16.83
CA VAL A 129 -12.89 -1.11 -17.20
C VAL A 129 -13.32 -2.45 -17.81
N ASP A 130 -12.68 -2.83 -18.89
CA ASP A 130 -12.86 -4.14 -19.51
C ASP A 130 -12.47 -5.26 -18.52
N THR A 131 -13.34 -6.25 -18.37
CA THR A 131 -13.14 -7.35 -17.44
C THR A 131 -11.93 -8.22 -17.81
N GLY A 132 -11.71 -8.47 -19.12
CA GLY A 132 -10.56 -9.24 -19.59
C GLY A 132 -9.25 -8.53 -19.29
N LEU A 133 -9.21 -7.20 -19.44
CA LEU A 133 -8.08 -6.38 -19.05
C LEU A 133 -7.80 -6.53 -17.54
N LEU A 134 -8.80 -6.34 -16.68
CA LEU A 134 -8.65 -6.48 -15.24
C LEU A 134 -8.07 -7.83 -14.80
N LEU A 135 -8.51 -8.91 -15.46
CA LEU A 135 -8.04 -10.26 -15.18
C LEU A 135 -6.56 -10.47 -15.55
N SER A 136 -6.00 -9.67 -16.46
CA SER A 136 -4.59 -9.74 -16.87
C SER A 136 -3.63 -8.92 -15.98
N LEU A 137 -4.13 -7.95 -15.21
CA LEU A 137 -3.29 -7.03 -14.45
C LEU A 137 -2.45 -7.68 -13.35
N PRO A 138 -2.89 -8.75 -12.64
CA PRO A 138 -2.02 -9.45 -11.69
C PRO A 138 -0.76 -10.03 -12.34
N ASP A 139 -0.85 -10.52 -13.58
CA ASP A 139 0.32 -11.02 -14.32
C ASP A 139 1.26 -9.87 -14.69
N ALA A 140 0.70 -8.70 -15.06
CA ALA A 140 1.50 -7.50 -15.30
C ALA A 140 2.23 -7.01 -14.03
N LEU A 141 1.58 -7.06 -12.86
CA LEU A 141 2.23 -6.84 -11.57
C LEU A 141 3.32 -7.88 -11.34
N ARG A 142 3.01 -9.17 -11.48
CA ARG A 142 3.94 -10.28 -11.22
C ARG A 142 5.20 -10.19 -12.06
N ALA A 143 5.08 -9.82 -13.32
CA ALA A 143 6.20 -9.63 -14.25
C ALA A 143 7.17 -8.50 -13.83
N LYS A 144 6.77 -7.62 -12.91
CA LYS A 144 7.59 -6.51 -12.39
C LYS A 144 8.08 -6.71 -10.95
N GLN A 145 7.70 -7.81 -10.30
CA GLN A 145 8.10 -8.13 -8.94
C GLN A 145 9.47 -8.84 -8.91
N THR A 146 10.54 -8.07 -9.06
CA THR A 146 11.92 -8.62 -9.15
C THR A 146 12.42 -9.20 -7.82
N ALA A 147 12.06 -8.60 -6.69
CA ALA A 147 12.42 -9.13 -5.38
C ALA A 147 11.62 -10.40 -5.05
N PHE A 148 10.35 -10.47 -5.45
CA PHE A 148 9.56 -11.69 -5.33
C PHE A 148 10.10 -12.82 -6.21
N GLU A 149 10.53 -12.54 -7.42
CA GLU A 149 11.13 -13.54 -8.31
C GLU A 149 12.34 -14.23 -7.66
N THR A 150 13.14 -13.43 -6.94
CA THR A 150 14.37 -13.91 -6.28
C THR A 150 14.10 -14.63 -4.96
N THR A 151 13.11 -14.17 -4.17
CA THR A 151 12.95 -14.58 -2.77
C THR A 151 11.64 -15.33 -2.48
N GLY A 152 10.61 -15.13 -3.30
CA GLY A 152 9.26 -15.67 -3.05
C GLY A 152 8.53 -15.07 -1.84
N ALA A 153 9.10 -14.08 -1.15
CA ALA A 153 8.72 -13.70 0.21
C ALA A 153 8.35 -12.21 0.38
N ILE A 154 7.88 -11.54 -0.68
CA ILE A 154 7.57 -10.12 -0.64
C ILE A 154 6.20 -9.83 -1.26
N HIS A 155 5.50 -8.84 -0.76
CA HIS A 155 4.24 -8.37 -1.33
C HIS A 155 4.49 -7.32 -2.41
N GLY A 156 3.61 -7.30 -3.43
CA GLY A 156 3.61 -6.29 -4.47
C GLY A 156 2.28 -5.55 -4.53
N ALA A 157 2.37 -4.27 -4.89
CA ALA A 157 1.24 -3.44 -5.28
C ALA A 157 1.57 -2.71 -6.58
N ALA A 158 0.56 -2.51 -7.44
CA ALA A 158 0.71 -1.76 -8.69
C ALA A 158 -0.51 -0.89 -8.96
N ALA A 159 -0.26 0.31 -9.49
CA ALA A 159 -1.28 1.24 -9.92
C ALA A 159 -1.34 1.29 -11.45
N PHE A 160 -2.57 1.33 -11.98
CA PHE A 160 -2.83 1.36 -13.42
C PHE A 160 -3.87 2.43 -13.76
N THR A 161 -3.85 2.89 -15.01
CA THR A 161 -4.95 3.63 -15.61
C THR A 161 -6.12 2.68 -15.96
N ARG A 162 -7.30 3.22 -16.27
CA ARG A 162 -8.45 2.44 -16.75
C ARG A 162 -8.17 1.61 -18.01
N ASP A 163 -7.22 2.05 -18.82
CA ASP A 163 -6.82 1.36 -20.06
C ASP A 163 -5.69 0.34 -19.82
N GLY A 164 -5.33 0.08 -18.55
CA GLY A 164 -4.33 -0.91 -18.15
C GLY A 164 -2.89 -0.45 -18.29
N ALA A 165 -2.63 0.84 -18.55
CA ALA A 165 -1.26 1.33 -18.54
C ALA A 165 -0.70 1.32 -17.11
N LEU A 166 0.44 0.65 -16.94
CA LEU A 166 1.13 0.55 -15.66
C LEU A 166 1.76 1.90 -15.28
N LEU A 167 1.35 2.46 -14.16
CA LEU A 167 1.87 3.71 -13.63
C LEU A 167 3.01 3.47 -12.64
N ARG A 168 2.80 2.58 -11.64
CA ARG A 168 3.77 2.31 -10.57
C ARG A 168 3.69 0.87 -10.10
N VAL A 169 4.85 0.32 -9.73
CA VAL A 169 4.95 -0.94 -8.98
C VAL A 169 5.85 -0.70 -7.77
N ARG A 170 5.45 -1.25 -6.63
CA ARG A 170 6.28 -1.27 -5.41
C ARG A 170 6.18 -2.63 -4.74
N GLU A 171 7.30 -3.04 -4.16
CA GLU A 171 7.41 -4.27 -3.37
C GLU A 171 7.81 -3.94 -1.94
N ASP A 172 7.22 -4.64 -0.98
CA ASP A 172 7.56 -4.54 0.44
C ASP A 172 7.20 -5.84 1.17
N VAL A 173 7.95 -6.18 2.23
CA VAL A 173 7.63 -7.31 3.12
C VAL A 173 6.25 -7.12 3.76
N GLY A 174 5.84 -5.89 4.01
CA GLY A 174 4.53 -5.49 4.50
C GLY A 174 3.56 -5.14 3.37
N ARG A 175 2.44 -5.87 3.23
CA ARG A 175 1.44 -5.58 2.19
C ARG A 175 0.87 -4.15 2.26
N HIS A 176 0.71 -3.59 3.47
CA HIS A 176 0.25 -2.21 3.67
C HIS A 176 1.31 -1.21 3.20
N ASN A 177 2.58 -1.48 3.50
CA ASN A 177 3.69 -0.64 3.05
C ASN A 177 3.82 -0.64 1.52
N ALA A 178 3.63 -1.79 0.85
CA ALA A 178 3.65 -1.85 -0.61
C ALA A 178 2.57 -0.94 -1.22
N VAL A 179 1.37 -0.91 -0.64
CA VAL A 179 0.28 -0.01 -1.04
C VAL A 179 0.62 1.44 -0.73
N ASP A 180 1.14 1.75 0.45
CA ASP A 180 1.56 3.11 0.81
C ASP A 180 2.67 3.62 -0.11
N LYS A 181 3.65 2.79 -0.45
CA LYS A 181 4.70 3.16 -1.42
C LYS A 181 4.10 3.52 -2.79
N VAL A 182 3.12 2.77 -3.30
CA VAL A 182 2.46 3.08 -4.57
C VAL A 182 1.69 4.40 -4.47
N ILE A 183 0.83 4.55 -3.45
CA ILE A 183 -0.01 5.74 -3.27
C ILE A 183 0.87 6.98 -3.02
N GLY A 184 1.93 6.85 -2.23
CA GLY A 184 2.86 7.94 -1.96
C GLY A 184 3.62 8.40 -3.20
N SER A 185 4.06 7.46 -4.05
CA SER A 185 4.66 7.79 -5.33
C SER A 185 3.68 8.58 -6.23
N LEU A 186 2.41 8.14 -6.31
CA LEU A 186 1.38 8.87 -7.05
C LEU A 186 1.16 10.28 -6.48
N LEU A 187 1.06 10.40 -5.16
CA LEU A 187 0.91 11.69 -4.47
C LEU A 187 2.06 12.64 -4.78
N LEU A 188 3.31 12.17 -4.64
CA LEU A 188 4.50 12.98 -4.85
C LEU A 188 4.63 13.48 -6.29
N GLU A 189 4.19 12.69 -7.26
CA GLU A 189 4.20 13.02 -8.68
C GLU A 189 2.91 13.70 -9.18
N ARG A 190 1.93 13.93 -8.28
CA ARG A 190 0.60 14.49 -8.64
C ARG A 190 -0.12 13.67 -9.71
N ALA A 191 0.10 12.35 -9.70
CA ALA A 191 -0.55 11.40 -10.58
C ALA A 191 -1.78 10.78 -9.92
N SER A 192 -2.74 10.35 -10.74
CA SER A 192 -3.92 9.58 -10.33
C SER A 192 -3.91 8.20 -10.97
N ALA A 193 -4.59 7.25 -10.33
CA ALA A 193 -4.78 5.92 -10.86
C ALA A 193 -6.25 5.52 -10.77
N ASP A 194 -6.70 4.66 -11.67
CA ASP A 194 -8.06 4.11 -11.67
C ASP A 194 -8.12 2.73 -11.00
N ILE A 195 -7.02 1.98 -11.03
CA ILE A 195 -6.96 0.60 -10.55
C ILE A 195 -5.73 0.41 -9.67
N LEU A 196 -5.93 -0.18 -8.48
CA LEU A 196 -4.86 -0.74 -7.66
C LEU A 196 -4.93 -2.26 -7.69
N VAL A 197 -3.79 -2.91 -7.99
CA VAL A 197 -3.65 -4.37 -7.93
C VAL A 197 -2.72 -4.72 -6.77
N VAL A 198 -3.12 -5.70 -5.94
CA VAL A 198 -2.30 -6.19 -4.83
C VAL A 198 -2.09 -7.69 -4.90
N SER A 199 -0.88 -8.15 -4.62
CA SER A 199 -0.53 -9.58 -4.66
C SER A 199 -1.08 -10.38 -3.47
N GLY A 200 -1.48 -9.70 -2.40
CA GLY A 200 -1.89 -10.30 -1.14
C GLY A 200 -3.40 -10.29 -0.90
N ARG A 201 -3.76 -10.56 0.36
CA ARG A 201 -5.13 -10.44 0.88
C ARG A 201 -5.51 -8.98 1.06
N THR A 202 -6.80 -8.65 0.96
CA THR A 202 -7.34 -7.32 1.20
C THR A 202 -7.98 -7.24 2.58
N SER A 203 -7.39 -6.42 3.46
CA SER A 203 -8.00 -6.00 4.73
C SER A 203 -8.78 -4.70 4.53
N PHE A 204 -9.57 -4.31 5.55
CA PHE A 204 -10.27 -3.03 5.53
C PHE A 204 -9.32 -1.83 5.34
N GLU A 205 -8.11 -1.89 5.91
CA GLU A 205 -7.11 -0.83 5.79
C GLU A 205 -6.67 -0.61 4.34
N ILE A 206 -6.53 -1.69 3.55
CA ILE A 206 -6.18 -1.56 2.13
C ILE A 206 -7.32 -0.91 1.35
N VAL A 207 -8.58 -1.28 1.63
CA VAL A 207 -9.76 -0.61 1.05
C VAL A 207 -9.79 0.86 1.46
N GLN A 208 -9.58 1.17 2.73
CA GLN A 208 -9.50 2.54 3.24
C GLN A 208 -8.43 3.36 2.50
N LYS A 209 -7.23 2.81 2.30
CA LYS A 209 -6.15 3.47 1.56
C LYS A 209 -6.54 3.78 0.11
N CYS A 210 -7.24 2.86 -0.57
CA CYS A 210 -7.78 3.10 -1.91
C CYS A 210 -8.81 4.23 -1.92
N VAL A 211 -9.73 4.24 -0.96
CA VAL A 211 -10.78 5.27 -0.84
C VAL A 211 -10.16 6.65 -0.62
N VAL A 212 -9.19 6.77 0.31
CA VAL A 212 -8.46 8.03 0.54
C VAL A 212 -7.70 8.49 -0.70
N ALA A 213 -7.08 7.56 -1.40
CA ALA A 213 -6.34 7.84 -2.63
C ALA A 213 -7.25 8.07 -3.86
N ARG A 214 -8.58 7.96 -3.69
CA ARG A 214 -9.58 8.11 -4.78
C ARG A 214 -9.35 7.12 -5.93
N ILE A 215 -8.90 5.90 -5.61
CA ILE A 215 -8.70 4.81 -6.58
C ILE A 215 -9.95 3.93 -6.55
N PRO A 216 -10.80 3.93 -7.60
CA PRO A 216 -12.13 3.33 -7.56
C PRO A 216 -12.16 1.81 -7.67
N ILE A 217 -11.08 1.18 -8.16
CA ILE A 217 -11.03 -0.26 -8.39
C ILE A 217 -9.85 -0.88 -7.65
N LEU A 218 -10.12 -1.88 -6.82
CA LEU A 218 -9.12 -2.68 -6.11
C LEU A 218 -9.23 -4.15 -6.53
N ALA A 219 -8.20 -4.67 -7.16
CA ALA A 219 -8.09 -6.07 -7.57
C ALA A 219 -7.01 -6.78 -6.74
N ALA A 220 -7.37 -7.90 -6.13
CA ALA A 220 -6.49 -8.67 -5.26
C ALA A 220 -6.34 -10.12 -5.72
N VAL A 221 -5.11 -10.64 -5.70
CA VAL A 221 -4.84 -12.06 -5.92
C VAL A 221 -5.41 -12.90 -4.76
N GLY A 222 -5.39 -12.36 -3.55
CA GLY A 222 -5.95 -12.99 -2.35
C GLY A 222 -7.41 -12.65 -2.08
N ALA A 223 -7.91 -13.13 -0.93
CA ALA A 223 -9.29 -12.91 -0.48
C ALA A 223 -9.43 -11.58 0.30
N PRO A 224 -10.59 -10.91 0.23
CA PRO A 224 -10.94 -9.84 1.15
C PRO A 224 -11.46 -10.38 2.49
N SER A 225 -11.37 -9.55 3.54
CA SER A 225 -12.09 -9.77 4.81
C SER A 225 -13.52 -9.25 4.73
N SER A 226 -14.40 -9.69 5.66
CA SER A 226 -15.79 -9.20 5.74
C SER A 226 -15.86 -7.68 5.88
N LEU A 227 -15.04 -7.11 6.78
CA LEU A 227 -14.99 -5.66 6.99
C LEU A 227 -14.47 -4.90 5.76
N ALA A 228 -13.58 -5.49 4.98
CA ALA A 228 -13.15 -4.92 3.70
C ALA A 228 -14.31 -4.84 2.69
N ILE A 229 -15.17 -5.87 2.66
CA ILE A 229 -16.35 -5.90 1.78
C ILE A 229 -17.37 -4.84 2.22
N GLU A 230 -17.67 -4.75 3.52
CA GLU A 230 -18.57 -3.75 4.08
C GLU A 230 -18.11 -2.33 3.72
N LEU A 231 -16.83 -2.03 3.90
CA LEU A 231 -16.26 -0.74 3.58
C LEU A 231 -16.29 -0.44 2.06
N ALA A 232 -16.04 -1.46 1.23
CA ALA A 232 -16.14 -1.31 -0.22
C ALA A 232 -17.55 -0.93 -0.68
N HIS A 233 -18.59 -1.52 -0.09
CA HIS A 233 -19.98 -1.13 -0.35
C HIS A 233 -20.29 0.29 0.13
N GLU A 234 -19.88 0.64 1.35
CA GLU A 234 -20.11 1.95 1.97
C GLU A 234 -19.52 3.07 1.10
N PHE A 235 -18.29 2.89 0.63
CA PHE A 235 -17.56 3.89 -0.16
C PHE A 235 -17.68 3.69 -1.68
N ARG A 236 -18.53 2.79 -2.15
CA ARG A 236 -18.75 2.50 -3.58
C ARG A 236 -17.46 2.13 -4.32
N LEU A 237 -16.55 1.41 -3.66
CA LEU A 237 -15.33 0.89 -4.29
C LEU A 237 -15.63 -0.43 -4.98
N THR A 238 -15.09 -0.63 -6.18
CA THR A 238 -15.12 -1.94 -6.84
C THR A 238 -14.05 -2.83 -6.24
N LEU A 239 -14.46 -3.95 -5.64
CA LEU A 239 -13.57 -4.89 -4.95
C LEU A 239 -13.61 -6.27 -5.61
N LEU A 240 -12.46 -6.66 -6.18
CA LEU A 240 -12.25 -7.98 -6.75
C LEU A 240 -11.23 -8.76 -5.89
N GLY A 241 -11.53 -10.03 -5.67
CA GLY A 241 -10.61 -10.96 -5.03
C GLY A 241 -10.42 -12.23 -5.85
N PHE A 242 -9.37 -13.00 -5.52
CA PHE A 242 -8.99 -14.21 -6.25
C PHE A 242 -8.76 -13.96 -7.75
N VAL A 243 -8.24 -12.77 -8.08
CA VAL A 243 -7.96 -12.40 -9.48
C VAL A 243 -6.74 -13.17 -9.95
N ARG A 244 -6.98 -14.28 -10.62
CA ARG A 244 -5.95 -15.21 -11.13
C ARG A 244 -6.55 -16.20 -12.10
N ASP A 245 -5.74 -16.79 -12.96
CA ASP A 245 -6.14 -17.85 -13.89
C ASP A 245 -7.35 -17.46 -14.75
N GLY A 246 -7.42 -16.18 -15.19
CA GLY A 246 -8.51 -15.65 -16.02
C GLY A 246 -9.88 -15.57 -15.33
N ARG A 247 -9.93 -15.52 -13.99
CA ARG A 247 -11.16 -15.44 -13.20
C ARG A 247 -11.00 -14.57 -11.97
N CYS A 248 -12.11 -14.11 -11.41
CA CYS A 248 -12.16 -13.39 -10.14
C CYS A 248 -13.52 -13.58 -9.46
N ASN A 249 -13.60 -13.17 -8.19
CA ASN A 249 -14.84 -12.93 -7.49
C ASN A 249 -15.03 -11.42 -7.35
N VAL A 250 -16.20 -10.91 -7.73
CA VAL A 250 -16.60 -9.53 -7.52
C VAL A 250 -17.38 -9.46 -6.21
N TYR A 251 -16.86 -8.70 -5.24
CA TYR A 251 -17.47 -8.55 -3.91
C TYR A 251 -18.26 -7.26 -3.76
N ALA A 252 -17.94 -6.23 -4.52
CA ALA A 252 -18.65 -4.96 -4.56
C ALA A 252 -18.36 -4.25 -5.89
N GLY A 253 -19.27 -3.35 -6.31
CA GLY A 253 -19.00 -2.37 -7.37
C GLY A 253 -18.98 -2.94 -8.80
N GLU A 254 -19.79 -3.98 -9.10
CA GLU A 254 -19.86 -4.62 -10.42
C GLU A 254 -20.21 -3.66 -11.56
N GLN A 255 -20.85 -2.54 -11.28
CA GLN A 255 -21.24 -1.54 -12.26
C GLN A 255 -20.07 -0.88 -12.99
N ARG A 256 -18.82 -0.99 -12.48
CA ARG A 256 -17.61 -0.50 -13.16
C ARG A 256 -16.99 -1.52 -14.11
N LEU A 257 -17.52 -2.73 -14.17
CA LEU A 257 -17.00 -3.79 -15.02
C LEU A 257 -17.73 -3.78 -16.37
N ALA A 258 -17.00 -3.67 -17.46
CA ALA A 258 -17.50 -3.86 -18.82
C ALA A 258 -17.21 -5.30 -19.28
N PRO A 259 -18.09 -5.87 -20.13
CA PRO A 259 -17.88 -7.20 -20.70
C PRO A 259 -16.58 -7.35 -21.45
#